data_0cd8ba19aadea59ed7be4669dd32bb7c
#
_entry.id   0cd8ba19aadea59ed7be4669dd32bb7c
#
_cell.length_a   1.000
_cell.length_b   1.000
_cell.length_c   1.000
_cell.angle_alpha   90.00
_cell.angle_beta   90.00
_cell.angle_gamma   90.00
#
_symmetry.space_group_name_H-M   'P 1'
#
loop_
_entity.id
_entity.type
_entity.pdbx_description
1 polymer ?
#
loop_
_entity_poly.entity_id
_entity_poly.type
_entity_poly.pdbx_seq_one_letter_code
_entity_poly.pdbx_strand_id
1 'polypeptide(L)'
;ISDVETMVKDRHPLIGACVDTGHFLRSDEDPVEAIQRLGKRVFGVHLKDVLTVTKGGKKQKLFKILGEGNLDVAGCLKSLRQLKYDKCLALEYEENPKNPLSDIDICLKAVREAVKKLG
;
A
#
# COMPACT_ATOMS: atom_id res chain seq x y z
N ILE A 1 -11.24 -3.86 4.67
CA ILE A 1 -11.66 -3.49 3.28
C ILE A 1 -13.14 -3.14 3.27
N SER A 2 -14.00 -4.02 3.75
CA SER A 2 -15.47 -3.88 3.69
C SER A 2 -15.99 -2.59 4.34
N ASP A 3 -15.41 -2.16 5.45
CA ASP A 3 -15.82 -0.92 6.13
C ASP A 3 -15.52 0.31 5.27
N VAL A 4 -14.32 0.37 4.68
CA VAL A 4 -13.92 1.46 3.78
C VAL A 4 -14.80 1.47 2.54
N GLU A 5 -15.06 0.31 1.95
CA GLU A 5 -15.95 0.16 0.79
C GLU A 5 -17.35 0.70 1.09
N THR A 6 -17.93 0.30 2.24
CA THR A 6 -19.24 0.78 2.69
C THR A 6 -19.26 2.30 2.88
N MET A 7 -18.17 2.87 3.39
CA MET A 7 -18.07 4.31 3.62
C MET A 7 -18.03 5.15 2.35
N VAL A 8 -17.53 4.60 1.23
CA VAL A 8 -17.34 5.37 -0.01
C VAL A 8 -18.29 4.99 -1.14
N LYS A 9 -18.92 3.80 -1.10
CA LYS A 9 -19.64 3.19 -2.22
C LYS A 9 -20.71 4.10 -2.83
N ASP A 10 -21.66 4.55 -2.04
CA ASP A 10 -22.82 5.30 -2.51
C ASP A 10 -22.74 6.79 -2.10
N ARG A 11 -21.52 7.31 -1.97
CA ARG A 11 -21.27 8.70 -1.58
C ARG A 11 -21.07 9.58 -2.81
N HIS A 12 -21.09 10.89 -2.55
CA HIS A 12 -20.82 11.89 -3.57
C HIS A 12 -19.56 11.53 -4.38
N PRO A 13 -19.53 11.77 -5.71
CA PRO A 13 -18.37 11.39 -6.56
C PRO A 13 -17.02 11.94 -6.13
N LEU A 14 -16.99 13.03 -5.36
CA LEU A 14 -15.77 13.61 -4.81
C LEU A 14 -15.28 12.93 -3.50
N ILE A 15 -16.01 11.94 -3.01
CA ILE A 15 -15.61 11.17 -1.81
C ILE A 15 -15.00 9.84 -2.28
N GLY A 16 -13.78 9.57 -1.87
CA GLY A 16 -13.04 8.35 -2.17
C GLY A 16 -12.17 7.91 -1.00
N ALA A 17 -11.42 6.86 -1.21
CA ALA A 17 -10.52 6.28 -0.23
C ALA A 17 -9.06 6.63 -0.56
N CYS A 18 -8.27 6.90 0.47
CA CYS A 18 -6.83 6.76 0.43
C CYS A 18 -6.47 5.34 0.90
N VAL A 19 -5.91 4.56 0.00
CA VAL A 19 -5.45 3.19 0.31
C VAL A 19 -4.05 3.27 0.90
N ASP A 20 -3.95 3.14 2.21
CA ASP A 20 -2.67 2.91 2.87
C ASP A 20 -2.42 1.40 2.95
N THR A 21 -1.45 0.91 2.19
CA THR A 21 -1.17 -0.52 2.09
C THR A 21 -0.71 -1.12 3.42
N GLY A 22 -0.01 -0.36 4.25
CA GLY A 22 0.44 -0.79 5.57
C GLY A 22 -0.70 -0.97 6.56
N HIS A 23 -1.74 -0.13 6.49
CA HIS A 23 -2.90 -0.28 7.35
C HIS A 23 -3.70 -1.54 7.03
N PHE A 24 -3.86 -1.89 5.75
CA PHE A 24 -4.50 -3.16 5.35
C PHE A 24 -3.67 -4.36 5.83
N LEU A 25 -2.34 -4.37 5.60
CA LEU A 25 -1.46 -5.43 6.08
C LEU A 25 -1.50 -5.59 7.61
N ARG A 26 -1.59 -4.48 8.35
CA ARG A 26 -1.73 -4.53 9.82
C ARG A 26 -3.04 -5.14 10.28
N SER A 27 -4.08 -5.04 9.47
CA SER A 27 -5.39 -5.64 9.70
C SER A 27 -5.53 -7.06 9.14
N ASP A 28 -4.43 -7.67 8.70
CA ASP A 28 -4.41 -8.98 8.03
C ASP A 28 -5.28 -9.00 6.75
N GLU A 29 -5.42 -7.85 6.07
CA GLU A 29 -6.13 -7.71 4.79
C GLU A 29 -5.15 -7.49 3.64
N ASP A 30 -5.54 -7.92 2.42
CA ASP A 30 -4.71 -7.79 1.21
C ASP A 30 -4.89 -6.41 0.54
N PRO A 31 -3.83 -5.59 0.45
CA PRO A 31 -3.91 -4.29 -0.23
C PRO A 31 -4.25 -4.39 -1.72
N VAL A 32 -3.86 -5.47 -2.39
CA VAL A 32 -4.18 -5.70 -3.81
C VAL A 32 -5.69 -5.88 -3.96
N GLU A 33 -6.31 -6.71 -3.10
CA GLU A 33 -7.76 -6.86 -3.05
C GLU A 33 -8.45 -5.54 -2.72
N ALA A 34 -7.93 -4.77 -1.77
CA ALA A 34 -8.50 -3.47 -1.41
C ALA A 34 -8.54 -2.51 -2.61
N ILE A 35 -7.44 -2.39 -3.37
CA ILE A 35 -7.37 -1.57 -4.58
C ILE A 35 -8.40 -2.04 -5.61
N GLN A 36 -8.52 -3.34 -5.85
CA GLN A 36 -9.44 -3.90 -6.83
C GLN A 36 -10.91 -3.66 -6.46
N ARG A 37 -11.26 -3.89 -5.19
CA ARG A 37 -12.63 -3.71 -4.70
C ARG A 37 -13.06 -2.24 -4.65
N LEU A 38 -12.19 -1.36 -4.21
CA LEU A 38 -12.46 0.08 -4.17
C LEU A 38 -12.51 0.70 -5.56
N GLY A 39 -11.76 0.15 -6.52
CA GLY A 39 -11.84 0.52 -7.92
C GLY A 39 -11.68 2.02 -8.16
N LYS A 40 -12.65 2.64 -8.83
CA LYS A 40 -12.65 4.08 -9.14
C LYS A 40 -12.77 4.99 -7.89
N ARG A 41 -13.03 4.43 -6.73
CA ARG A 41 -13.06 5.16 -5.45
C ARG A 41 -11.68 5.28 -4.80
N VAL A 42 -10.63 4.70 -5.37
CA VAL A 42 -9.25 4.94 -4.95
C VAL A 42 -8.82 6.34 -5.40
N PHE A 43 -8.68 7.26 -4.46
CA PHE A 43 -8.32 8.67 -4.72
C PHE A 43 -6.90 9.01 -4.28
N GLY A 44 -6.30 8.22 -3.43
CA GLY A 44 -4.92 8.30 -2.99
C GLY A 44 -4.39 6.91 -2.66
N VAL A 45 -3.07 6.75 -2.72
CA VAL A 45 -2.40 5.52 -2.30
C VAL A 45 -1.16 5.89 -1.53
N HIS A 46 -1.01 5.33 -0.33
CA HIS A 46 0.24 5.32 0.41
C HIS A 46 0.87 3.93 0.32
N LEU A 47 2.05 3.85 -0.27
CA LEU A 47 2.84 2.62 -0.27
C LEU A 47 3.63 2.55 1.02
N LYS A 48 3.23 1.64 1.89
CA LYS A 48 3.84 1.35 3.18
C LYS A 48 3.95 -0.16 3.33
N ASP A 49 5.13 -0.66 3.66
CA ASP A 49 5.34 -2.10 3.83
C ASP A 49 5.36 -2.50 5.30
N VAL A 50 4.83 -3.67 5.58
CA VAL A 50 4.73 -4.24 6.92
C VAL A 50 5.05 -5.71 6.86
N LEU A 51 5.97 -6.16 7.73
CA LEU A 51 6.28 -7.57 7.93
C LEU A 51 5.50 -8.11 9.13
N THR A 52 4.79 -9.19 8.93
CA THR A 52 4.18 -9.96 10.01
C THR A 52 5.15 -11.03 10.49
N VAL A 53 5.53 -10.97 11.77
CA VAL A 53 6.35 -11.99 12.42
C VAL A 53 5.60 -12.61 13.58
N THR A 54 5.89 -13.88 13.88
CA THR A 54 5.36 -14.55 15.07
C THR A 54 6.47 -14.72 16.10
N LYS A 55 6.31 -14.10 17.26
CA LYS A 55 7.25 -14.19 18.37
C LYS A 55 6.50 -14.59 19.64
N GLY A 56 6.91 -15.69 20.26
CA GLY A 56 6.25 -16.20 21.47
C GLY A 56 4.76 -16.50 21.27
N GLY A 57 4.35 -17.02 20.10
CA GLY A 57 2.95 -17.33 19.76
C GLY A 57 2.08 -16.10 19.44
N LYS A 58 2.64 -14.89 19.47
CA LYS A 58 1.91 -13.64 19.16
C LYS A 58 2.39 -13.06 17.82
N LYS A 59 1.44 -12.61 16.99
CA LYS A 59 1.74 -11.86 15.77
C LYS A 59 2.21 -10.45 16.15
N GLN A 60 3.28 -10.02 15.52
CA GLN A 60 3.81 -8.65 15.58
C GLN A 60 3.86 -8.08 14.18
N LYS A 61 3.54 -6.79 14.03
CA LYS A 61 3.57 -6.06 12.77
C LYS A 61 4.71 -5.04 12.82
N LEU A 62 5.69 -5.21 11.95
CA LEU A 62 6.89 -4.36 11.89
C LEU A 62 6.88 -3.58 10.59
N PHE A 63 7.07 -2.26 10.65
CA PHE A 63 7.30 -1.47 9.44
C PHE A 63 8.60 -1.90 8.77
N LYS A 64 8.64 -1.82 7.45
CA LYS A 64 9.78 -2.25 6.64
C LYS A 64 10.07 -1.31 5.48
N ILE A 65 11.31 -1.34 5.02
CA ILE A 65 11.67 -0.83 3.70
C ILE A 65 10.78 -1.52 2.67
N LEU A 66 10.27 -0.77 1.73
CA LEU A 66 9.34 -1.26 0.73
C LEU A 66 9.96 -2.42 -0.08
N GLY A 67 9.29 -3.55 -0.10
CA GLY A 67 9.75 -4.79 -0.70
C GLY A 67 10.46 -5.76 0.26
N GLU A 68 10.68 -5.37 1.52
CA GLU A 68 11.25 -6.24 2.57
C GLU A 68 10.19 -6.81 3.52
N GLY A 69 8.93 -6.40 3.36
CA GLY A 69 7.80 -6.86 4.15
C GLY A 69 6.90 -7.85 3.41
N ASN A 70 5.62 -7.75 3.68
CA ASN A 70 4.59 -8.60 3.09
C ASN A 70 3.84 -7.96 1.91
N LEU A 71 4.16 -6.71 1.54
CA LEU A 71 3.47 -6.02 0.47
C LEU A 71 3.82 -6.61 -0.90
N ASP A 72 2.82 -7.03 -1.65
CA ASP A 72 2.95 -7.27 -3.10
C ASP A 72 2.93 -5.93 -3.85
N VAL A 73 4.10 -5.28 -3.92
CA VAL A 73 4.28 -3.99 -4.60
C VAL A 73 3.88 -4.10 -6.07
N ALA A 74 4.28 -5.18 -6.74
CA ALA A 74 3.99 -5.38 -8.16
C ALA A 74 2.50 -5.60 -8.41
N GLY A 75 1.83 -6.38 -7.56
CA GLY A 75 0.39 -6.60 -7.60
C GLY A 75 -0.41 -5.31 -7.39
N CYS A 76 0.00 -4.47 -6.41
CA CYS A 76 -0.61 -3.17 -6.20
C CYS A 76 -0.49 -2.26 -7.43
N LEU A 77 0.72 -2.12 -7.98
CA LEU A 77 0.97 -1.28 -9.16
C LEU A 77 0.23 -1.80 -10.40
N LYS A 78 0.17 -3.13 -10.59
CA LYS A 78 -0.60 -3.76 -11.67
C LYS A 78 -2.09 -3.44 -11.56
N SER A 79 -2.66 -3.55 -10.36
CA SER A 79 -4.07 -3.24 -10.11
C SER A 79 -4.37 -1.76 -10.34
N LEU A 80 -3.51 -0.84 -9.88
CA LEU A 80 -3.64 0.59 -10.14
C LEU A 80 -3.58 0.90 -11.64
N ARG A 81 -2.66 0.27 -12.37
CA ARG A 81 -2.57 0.41 -13.84
C ARG A 81 -3.84 -0.07 -14.55
N GLN A 82 -4.41 -1.20 -14.14
CA GLN A 82 -5.67 -1.72 -14.70
C GLN A 82 -6.84 -0.76 -14.46
N LEU A 83 -6.86 -0.09 -13.32
CA LEU A 83 -7.84 0.94 -12.99
C LEU A 83 -7.61 2.27 -13.73
N LYS A 84 -6.51 2.40 -14.48
CA LYS A 84 -6.06 3.67 -15.08
C LYS A 84 -5.91 4.77 -14.03
N TYR A 85 -5.35 4.40 -12.87
CA TYR A 85 -5.13 5.32 -11.76
C TYR A 85 -4.11 6.39 -12.16
N ASP A 86 -4.51 7.66 -12.04
CA ASP A 86 -3.74 8.84 -12.47
C ASP A 86 -3.49 9.84 -11.35
N LYS A 87 -3.69 9.42 -10.09
CA LYS A 87 -3.56 10.27 -8.91
C LYS A 87 -2.25 10.01 -8.18
N CYS A 88 -2.10 10.65 -7.02
CA CYS A 88 -0.90 10.56 -6.20
C CYS A 88 -0.64 9.14 -5.69
N LEU A 89 0.58 8.67 -5.88
CA LEU A 89 1.15 7.48 -5.26
C LEU A 89 2.27 7.95 -4.33
N ALA A 90 2.02 8.01 -3.05
CA ALA A 90 2.95 8.49 -2.04
C ALA A 90 3.69 7.31 -1.39
N LEU A 91 4.99 7.47 -1.16
CA LEU A 91 5.73 6.58 -0.27
C LEU A 91 5.52 7.04 1.18
N GLU A 92 5.21 6.11 2.07
CA GLU A 92 5.18 6.34 3.50
C GLU A 92 6.15 5.39 4.20
N TYR A 93 7.11 5.95 4.97
CA TYR A 93 8.18 5.22 5.63
C TYR A 93 8.34 5.67 7.08
N GLU A 94 8.34 4.73 8.04
CA GLU A 94 8.34 5.05 9.47
C GLU A 94 9.39 4.29 10.30
N GLU A 95 10.26 3.46 9.70
CA GLU A 95 11.15 2.60 10.48
C GLU A 95 12.36 3.34 11.06
N ASN A 96 12.94 4.31 10.34
CA ASN A 96 14.15 5.04 10.74
C ASN A 96 13.93 6.57 10.72
N PRO A 97 13.22 7.14 11.70
CA PRO A 97 12.86 8.55 11.69
C PRO A 97 14.05 9.51 11.86
N LYS A 98 15.19 9.03 12.39
CA LYS A 98 16.38 9.87 12.60
C LYS A 98 17.21 10.06 11.34
N ASN A 99 17.24 9.06 10.45
CA ASN A 99 17.99 9.12 9.20
C ASN A 99 17.29 8.30 8.10
N PRO A 100 16.13 8.77 7.58
CA PRO A 100 15.31 7.97 6.67
C PRO A 100 15.79 7.99 5.22
N LEU A 101 16.70 8.89 4.82
CA LEU A 101 16.97 9.18 3.39
C LEU A 101 17.50 7.97 2.63
N SER A 102 18.43 7.20 3.21
CA SER A 102 18.97 6.00 2.57
C SER A 102 17.88 4.95 2.32
N ASP A 103 17.00 4.76 3.29
CA ASP A 103 15.95 3.76 3.24
C ASP A 103 14.83 4.19 2.26
N ILE A 104 14.52 5.49 2.22
CA ILE A 104 13.61 6.08 1.23
C ILE A 104 14.14 5.87 -0.18
N ASP A 105 15.44 6.05 -0.42
CA ASP A 105 16.05 5.80 -1.73
C ASP A 105 15.91 4.33 -2.15
N ILE A 106 16.08 3.39 -1.23
CA ILE A 106 15.86 1.96 -1.49
C ILE A 106 14.38 1.70 -1.83
N CYS A 107 13.45 2.26 -1.06
CA CYS A 107 12.01 2.16 -1.35
C CYS A 107 11.66 2.67 -2.75
N LEU A 108 12.18 3.84 -3.14
CA LEU A 108 11.93 4.42 -4.45
C LEU A 108 12.51 3.59 -5.59
N LYS A 109 13.69 2.99 -5.38
CA LYS A 109 14.28 2.04 -6.33
C LYS A 109 13.39 0.82 -6.51
N ALA A 110 12.88 0.23 -5.42
CA ALA A 110 11.99 -0.92 -5.47
C ALA A 110 10.73 -0.63 -6.31
N VAL A 111 10.10 0.53 -6.12
CA VAL A 111 8.93 0.96 -6.91
C VAL A 111 9.29 1.11 -8.38
N ARG A 112 10.39 1.81 -8.69
CA ARG A 112 10.83 2.05 -10.07
C ARG A 112 11.13 0.75 -10.81
N GLU A 113 11.76 -0.21 -10.13
CA GLU A 113 12.02 -1.55 -10.70
C GLU A 113 10.73 -2.33 -10.94
N ALA A 114 9.78 -2.28 -10.00
CA ALA A 114 8.48 -2.90 -10.17
C ALA A 114 7.72 -2.30 -11.36
N VAL A 115 7.72 -0.97 -11.52
CA VAL A 115 7.12 -0.29 -12.68
C VAL A 115 7.75 -0.73 -13.99
N LYS A 116 9.11 -0.81 -14.06
CA LYS A 116 9.82 -1.28 -15.26
C LYS A 116 9.41 -2.70 -15.67
N LYS A 117 9.21 -3.59 -14.68
CA LYS A 117 8.80 -4.99 -14.94
C LYS A 117 7.35 -5.11 -15.43
N LEU A 118 6.53 -4.11 -15.18
CA LEU A 118 5.15 -4.09 -15.69
C LEU A 118 5.06 -3.66 -17.17
N GLY A 119 6.11 -3.13 -17.73
CA GLY A 119 6.15 -2.67 -19.13
C GLY A 119 5.46 -1.31 -19.30
#